data_05bd0f00d3c149b513723500d10c618e
#
_entry.id   05bd0f00d3c149b513723500d10c618e
#
_cell.length_a   1.000
_cell.length_b   1.000
_cell.length_c   1.000
_cell.angle_alpha   90.00
_cell.angle_beta   90.00
_cell.angle_gamma   90.00
#
_symmetry.space_group_name_H-M   'P 1'
#
loop_
_entity.id
_entity.type
_entity.pdbx_description
1 polymer ?
#
loop_
_entity_poly.entity_id
_entity_poly.type
_entity_poly.pdbx_seq_one_letter_code
_entity_poly.pdbx_strand_id
1 'polypeptide(L)'
;MWRGRLFFLCLALALLSGCAPGGPVAEAGADAQLPADKLIAITFDDGPRRNTTERLLDGLQERGASATFFLIGKQIEGNEDLVRRMQAEGHQVGSHTWNHVRL
;
A
#
# COMPACT_ATOMS: atom_id res chain seq x y z
N MET A 1 5.33 -68.70 -18.03
CA MET A 1 5.36 -68.36 -19.48
C MET A 1 5.30 -66.88 -19.64
N TRP A 2 6.35 -66.39 -19.96
CA TRP A 2 6.76 -65.49 -21.07
C TRP A 2 6.41 -64.02 -20.83
N ARG A 3 7.44 -63.30 -20.61
CA ARG A 3 8.22 -62.44 -21.57
C ARG A 3 7.53 -61.08 -21.68
N GLY A 4 8.08 -60.00 -21.45
CA GLY A 4 9.48 -59.57 -21.55
C GLY A 4 9.53 -58.16 -22.01
N ARG A 5 10.63 -57.54 -21.72
CA ARG A 5 11.27 -56.37 -22.40
C ARG A 5 10.71 -55.03 -21.87
N LEU A 6 11.49 -54.36 -21.03
CA LEU A 6 12.74 -53.71 -21.39
C LEU A 6 12.57 -52.76 -22.57
N PHE A 7 12.56 -51.48 -22.30
CA PHE A 7 13.31 -50.52 -23.11
C PHE A 7 13.33 -49.14 -22.44
N PHE A 8 14.51 -48.78 -22.02
CA PHE A 8 15.27 -47.58 -22.29
C PHE A 8 14.73 -46.29 -21.70
N LEU A 9 15.38 -45.84 -20.64
CA LEU A 9 16.57 -45.01 -20.65
C LEU A 9 16.51 -43.88 -21.64
N CYS A 10 16.08 -42.73 -21.20
CA CYS A 10 16.54 -41.45 -21.70
C CYS A 10 16.84 -40.52 -20.56
N LEU A 11 18.09 -40.56 -20.19
CA LEU A 11 18.79 -39.55 -19.43
C LEU A 11 18.88 -38.30 -20.29
N ALA A 12 18.12 -37.28 -19.95
CA ALA A 12 18.36 -35.96 -20.47
C ALA A 12 18.55 -34.98 -19.32
N LEU A 13 19.79 -34.87 -18.93
CA LEU A 13 20.36 -33.86 -18.11
C LEU A 13 20.23 -32.52 -18.88
N ALA A 14 19.32 -31.67 -18.50
CA ALA A 14 19.30 -30.28 -18.91
C ALA A 14 19.33 -29.38 -17.70
N LEU A 15 20.53 -29.21 -17.17
CA LEU A 15 20.88 -28.06 -16.36
C LEU A 15 20.80 -26.83 -17.28
N LEU A 16 19.73 -26.10 -17.18
CA LEU A 16 19.69 -24.70 -17.63
C LEU A 16 19.19 -23.87 -16.48
N SER A 17 20.15 -23.35 -15.79
CA SER A 17 20.10 -22.17 -14.96
C SER A 17 19.40 -21.06 -15.76
N GLY A 18 18.09 -20.98 -15.63
CA GLY A 18 17.30 -19.86 -16.13
C GLY A 18 17.08 -18.91 -14.96
N CYS A 19 18.00 -17.98 -14.78
CA CYS A 19 17.71 -16.75 -14.05
C CYS A 19 16.55 -16.07 -14.81
N ALA A 20 15.34 -16.18 -14.29
CA ALA A 20 14.21 -15.46 -14.85
C ALA A 20 14.47 -13.96 -14.63
N PRO A 21 14.54 -13.14 -15.69
CA PRO A 21 14.54 -11.70 -15.50
C PRO A 21 13.24 -11.34 -14.79
N GLY A 22 13.36 -10.49 -13.78
CA GLY A 22 12.21 -10.00 -13.01
C GLY A 22 11.10 -9.60 -13.96
N GLY A 23 9.92 -10.18 -13.72
CA GLY A 23 8.73 -9.79 -14.44
C GLY A 23 8.51 -8.29 -14.32
N PRO A 24 7.84 -7.67 -15.29
CA PRO A 24 7.58 -6.25 -15.23
C PRO A 24 6.88 -5.97 -13.90
N VAL A 25 7.49 -5.15 -13.08
CA VAL A 25 6.80 -4.49 -11.98
C VAL A 25 5.58 -3.85 -12.64
N ALA A 26 4.40 -4.34 -12.30
CA ALA A 26 3.19 -3.70 -12.72
C ALA A 26 3.29 -2.26 -12.19
N GLU A 27 3.65 -1.34 -13.07
CA GLU A 27 3.37 0.06 -12.82
C GLU A 27 1.87 0.11 -12.54
N ALA A 28 1.54 0.46 -11.31
CA ALA A 28 0.20 0.86 -10.96
C ALA A 28 -0.08 2.20 -11.68
N GLY A 29 -0.09 2.11 -12.99
CA GLY A 29 -0.57 3.14 -13.88
C GLY A 29 -2.08 3.07 -13.89
N ALA A 30 -2.69 3.43 -12.81
CA ALA A 30 -4.07 3.84 -12.83
C ALA A 30 -4.08 5.35 -13.08
N ASP A 31 -3.72 5.76 -14.28
CA ASP A 31 -4.23 6.98 -14.86
C ASP A 31 -5.72 6.79 -15.15
N ALA A 32 -6.49 6.59 -14.09
CA ALA A 32 -7.89 6.91 -14.13
C ALA A 32 -7.94 8.43 -14.30
N GLN A 33 -8.04 8.85 -15.56
CA GLN A 33 -8.19 10.24 -15.94
C GLN A 33 -9.50 10.76 -15.31
N LEU A 34 -9.38 11.21 -14.06
CA LEU A 34 -10.47 11.92 -13.40
C LEU A 34 -10.78 13.16 -14.25
N PRO A 35 -12.06 13.50 -14.46
CA PRO A 35 -12.41 14.70 -15.18
C PRO A 35 -11.69 15.89 -14.56
N ALA A 36 -10.84 16.56 -15.35
CA ALA A 36 -9.82 17.51 -14.88
C ALA A 36 -10.40 18.80 -14.25
N ASP A 37 -11.70 18.98 -14.26
CA ASP A 37 -12.35 20.25 -14.00
C ASP A 37 -12.93 20.41 -12.58
N LYS A 38 -12.89 19.36 -11.70
CA LYS A 38 -13.43 19.43 -10.34
C LYS A 38 -12.66 18.55 -9.35
N LEU A 39 -11.36 18.79 -9.23
CA LEU A 39 -10.54 18.11 -8.25
C LEU A 39 -10.40 18.96 -6.98
N ILE A 40 -10.52 18.33 -5.83
CA ILE A 40 -10.20 18.93 -4.53
C ILE A 40 -9.18 18.06 -3.81
N ALA A 41 -8.29 18.68 -3.06
CA ALA A 41 -7.40 18.00 -2.13
C ALA A 41 -7.93 18.25 -0.71
N ILE A 42 -8.23 17.18 0.02
CA ILE A 42 -8.66 17.25 1.41
C ILE A 42 -7.45 17.01 2.30
N THR A 43 -7.20 17.91 3.25
CA THR A 43 -6.12 17.77 4.22
C THR A 43 -6.65 17.91 5.65
N PHE A 44 -6.01 17.20 6.57
CA PHE A 44 -6.31 17.26 8.00
C PHE A 44 -5.01 17.43 8.77
N ASP A 45 -4.98 18.40 9.67
CA ASP A 45 -3.83 18.71 10.50
C ASP A 45 -4.03 18.24 11.96
N ASP A 46 -2.98 18.28 12.77
CA ASP A 46 -3.02 18.09 14.23
C ASP A 46 -3.38 16.68 14.75
N GLY A 47 -3.46 15.68 13.88
CA GLY A 47 -3.69 14.30 14.31
C GLY A 47 -2.40 13.56 14.74
N PRO A 48 -2.54 12.26 15.06
CA PRO A 48 -3.78 11.51 15.23
C PRO A 48 -4.40 11.67 16.62
N ARG A 49 -5.72 11.58 16.71
CA ARG A 49 -6.46 11.54 17.96
C ARG A 49 -7.47 10.40 17.94
N ARG A 50 -7.40 9.48 18.91
CA ARG A 50 -8.14 8.22 18.91
C ARG A 50 -9.60 8.37 18.41
N ASN A 51 -10.43 9.01 19.17
CA ASN A 51 -11.87 9.07 18.86
C ASN A 51 -12.21 9.87 17.60
N THR A 52 -11.48 10.95 17.33
CA THR A 52 -11.76 11.83 16.19
C THR A 52 -11.25 11.23 14.89
N THR A 53 -10.02 10.73 14.91
CA THR A 53 -9.37 10.19 13.72
C THR A 53 -10.03 8.89 13.25
N GLU A 54 -10.44 8.01 14.17
CA GLU A 54 -11.19 6.79 13.81
C GLU A 54 -12.48 7.13 13.05
N ARG A 55 -13.31 8.01 13.60
CA ARG A 55 -14.55 8.44 12.97
C ARG A 55 -14.33 9.12 11.62
N LEU A 56 -13.24 9.86 11.49
CA LEU A 56 -12.88 10.51 10.24
C LEU A 56 -12.50 9.48 9.17
N LEU A 57 -11.70 8.50 9.52
CA LEU A 57 -11.33 7.40 8.62
C LEU A 57 -12.55 6.59 8.20
N ASP A 58 -13.44 6.26 9.14
CA ASP A 58 -14.70 5.59 8.83
C ASP A 58 -15.52 6.38 7.80
N GLY A 59 -15.66 7.68 8.01
CA GLY A 59 -16.40 8.56 7.12
C GLY A 59 -15.77 8.73 5.72
N LEU A 60 -14.45 8.72 5.63
CA LEU A 60 -13.74 8.74 4.36
C LEU A 60 -13.90 7.41 3.62
N GLN A 61 -13.76 6.29 4.33
CA GLN A 61 -13.92 4.95 3.78
C GLN A 61 -15.35 4.74 3.22
N GLU A 62 -16.39 5.14 3.96
CA GLU A 62 -17.77 5.05 3.50
C GLU A 62 -18.02 5.81 2.19
N ARG A 63 -17.23 6.85 1.93
CA ARG A 63 -17.38 7.71 0.75
C ARG A 63 -16.39 7.40 -0.35
N GLY A 64 -15.52 6.40 -0.15
CA GLY A 64 -14.45 6.08 -1.09
C GLY A 64 -13.50 7.26 -1.33
N ALA A 65 -13.31 8.12 -0.32
CA ALA A 65 -12.52 9.34 -0.42
C ALA A 65 -11.14 9.15 0.21
N SER A 66 -10.12 9.73 -0.41
CA SER A 66 -8.76 9.80 0.12
C SER A 66 -8.42 11.21 0.59
N ALA A 67 -7.50 11.31 1.56
CA ALA A 67 -7.08 12.58 2.13
C ALA A 67 -5.58 12.54 2.46
N THR A 68 -5.02 13.71 2.80
CA THR A 68 -3.67 13.84 3.35
C THR A 68 -3.77 14.24 4.82
N PHE A 69 -3.06 13.52 5.68
CA PHE A 69 -3.00 13.79 7.11
C PHE A 69 -1.62 14.34 7.48
N PHE A 70 -1.55 15.54 8.00
CA PHE A 70 -0.32 16.13 8.56
C PHE A 70 -0.31 15.93 10.08
N LEU A 71 0.51 14.99 10.53
CA LEU A 71 0.48 14.49 11.89
C LEU A 71 1.52 15.16 12.78
N ILE A 72 1.13 15.46 14.03
CA ILE A 72 2.06 15.90 15.08
C ILE A 72 2.80 14.67 15.62
N GLY A 73 4.13 14.66 15.49
CA GLY A 73 4.95 13.50 15.80
C GLY A 73 4.68 12.88 17.18
N LYS A 74 4.64 13.70 18.23
CA LYS A 74 4.38 13.22 19.59
C LYS A 74 2.99 12.62 19.82
N GLN A 75 2.03 12.88 18.96
CA GLN A 75 0.68 12.29 19.03
C GLN A 75 0.59 10.93 18.36
N ILE A 76 1.62 10.52 17.64
CA ILE A 76 1.69 9.20 17.01
C ILE A 76 1.89 8.14 18.09
N GLU A 77 2.64 8.43 19.15
CA GLU A 77 2.88 7.51 20.26
C GLU A 77 1.56 7.05 20.88
N GLY A 78 1.32 5.73 20.86
CA GLY A 78 0.07 5.11 21.29
C GLY A 78 -1.08 5.19 20.29
N ASN A 79 -0.85 5.72 19.08
CA ASN A 79 -1.79 5.80 17.97
C ASN A 79 -1.21 5.29 16.65
N GLU A 80 -0.17 4.46 16.71
CA GLU A 80 0.52 3.93 15.52
C GLU A 80 -0.40 3.08 14.64
N ASP A 81 -1.38 2.45 15.22
CA ASP A 81 -2.40 1.70 14.51
C ASP A 81 -3.26 2.58 13.61
N LEU A 82 -3.59 3.81 14.04
CA LEU A 82 -4.29 4.79 13.22
C LEU A 82 -3.45 5.24 12.01
N VAL A 83 -2.15 5.42 12.22
CA VAL A 83 -1.24 5.78 11.12
C VAL A 83 -1.14 4.64 10.10
N ARG A 84 -1.01 3.39 10.57
CA ARG A 84 -1.05 2.22 9.69
C ARG A 84 -2.38 2.09 8.94
N ARG A 85 -3.49 2.39 9.62
CA ARG A 85 -4.81 2.39 9.02
C ARG A 85 -4.93 3.44 7.92
N MET A 86 -4.46 4.67 8.16
CA MET A 86 -4.42 5.73 7.13
C MET A 86 -3.71 5.26 5.86
N GLN A 87 -2.53 4.65 6.00
CA GLN A 87 -1.77 4.15 4.87
C GLN A 87 -2.47 2.98 4.16
N ALA A 88 -3.03 2.04 4.91
CA ALA A 88 -3.75 0.89 4.36
C ALA A 88 -5.02 1.28 3.58
N GLU A 89 -5.68 2.37 3.97
CA GLU A 89 -6.87 2.92 3.31
C GLU A 89 -6.53 3.90 2.18
N GLY A 90 -5.24 4.08 1.83
CA GLY A 90 -4.80 4.87 0.68
C GLY A 90 -4.72 6.38 0.93
N HIS A 91 -4.63 6.78 2.19
CA HIS A 91 -4.38 8.17 2.56
C HIS A 91 -2.88 8.50 2.54
N GLN A 92 -2.54 9.76 2.29
CA GLN A 92 -1.19 10.26 2.45
C GLN A 92 -0.95 10.72 3.89
N VAL A 93 0.28 10.52 4.38
CA VAL A 93 0.70 10.98 5.71
C VAL A 93 1.92 11.88 5.56
N GLY A 94 1.84 13.06 6.15
CA GLY A 94 2.91 14.05 6.20
C GLY A 94 3.22 14.48 7.64
N SER A 95 4.27 15.25 7.81
CA SER A 95 4.68 15.79 9.11
C SER A 95 4.08 17.16 9.37
N HIS A 96 3.55 17.36 10.58
CA HIS A 96 3.09 18.66 11.09
C HIS A 96 3.90 19.09 12.31
N THR A 97 5.23 18.99 12.22
CA THR A 97 6.20 19.17 13.29
C THR A 97 6.11 18.09 14.40
N TRP A 98 7.06 18.08 15.33
CA TRP A 98 7.05 17.13 16.43
C TRP A 98 6.04 17.47 17.53
N ASN A 99 5.92 18.73 17.90
CA ASN A 99 5.12 19.21 19.02
C ASN A 99 4.31 20.47 18.74
N HIS A 100 4.01 20.74 17.46
CA HIS A 100 3.22 21.88 16.99
C HIS A 100 3.79 23.24 17.37
N VAL A 101 5.13 23.39 17.35
CA VAL A 101 5.78 24.69 17.53
C VAL A 101 5.93 25.43 16.20
N ARG A 102 5.90 26.75 16.24
CA ARG A 102 6.24 27.59 15.10
C ARG A 102 7.73 27.45 14.81
N LEU A 103 8.07 27.26 13.57
CA LEU A 103 9.42 27.27 13.06
C LEU A 103 9.90 28.70 12.82
#